data_d2609060aaf08ecae2cd1c79dd4e7412
#
_entry.id   d2609060aaf08ecae2cd1c79dd4e7412
#
_cell.length_a   1.000
_cell.length_b   1.000
_cell.length_c   1.000
_cell.angle_alpha   90.00
_cell.angle_beta   90.00
_cell.angle_gamma   90.00
#
_symmetry.space_group_name_H-M   'P 1'
#
loop_
_entity.id
_entity.type
_entity.pdbx_description
1 polymer ?
#
loop_
_entity_poly.entity_id
_entity_poly.type
_entity_poly.pdbx_seq_one_letter_code
_entity_poly.pdbx_strand_id
1 'polypeptide(L)'
;MAKIVFQETQRFRQIWIWAILLGVTGISLSSIFFMKREAPLTFSDIAFPIGMLLLLNLLFLSFKLSTRIEEDRLSFRFFPFTRWRSYPLDAIDAIELVEYNGLWEYGGWGIKWNGDSWSYTTGGKWGIRVQTKKKKFLIGTQTPEEAKQGIAHFLAFKSVSPESEIS
;
A
#
# COMPACT_ATOMS: atom_id res chain seq x y z
N MET A 1 -8.45 -21.80 -14.16
CA MET A 1 -7.70 -20.76 -13.42
C MET A 1 -7.87 -19.48 -14.18
N ALA A 2 -8.38 -18.42 -13.55
CA ALA A 2 -8.52 -17.12 -14.20
C ALA A 2 -7.13 -16.57 -14.58
N LYS A 3 -7.01 -16.01 -15.77
CA LYS A 3 -5.76 -15.45 -16.28
C LYS A 3 -5.46 -14.14 -15.57
N ILE A 4 -4.22 -13.97 -15.12
CA ILE A 4 -3.75 -12.71 -14.54
C ILE A 4 -3.48 -11.74 -15.70
N VAL A 5 -4.15 -10.58 -15.67
CA VAL A 5 -4.00 -9.53 -16.70
C VAL A 5 -3.12 -8.38 -16.20
N PHE A 6 -3.00 -8.20 -14.87
CA PHE A 6 -2.10 -7.22 -14.27
C PHE A 6 -1.64 -7.72 -12.91
N GLN A 7 -0.36 -7.55 -12.60
CA GLN A 7 0.18 -7.83 -11.27
C GLN A 7 1.31 -6.87 -10.94
N GLU A 8 1.23 -6.24 -9.79
CA GLU A 8 2.25 -5.32 -9.31
C GLU A 8 2.53 -5.56 -7.82
N THR A 9 3.79 -5.41 -7.42
CA THR A 9 4.19 -5.36 -6.01
C THR A 9 5.06 -4.14 -5.77
N GLN A 10 4.56 -3.24 -4.93
CA GLN A 10 5.18 -1.97 -4.62
C GLN A 10 5.75 -1.98 -3.20
N ARG A 11 6.80 -1.17 -3.00
CA ARG A 11 7.38 -0.87 -1.69
C ARG A 11 7.54 0.64 -1.55
N PHE A 12 7.73 1.12 -0.32
CA PHE A 12 8.10 2.51 -0.09
C PHE A 12 9.47 2.81 -0.71
N ARG A 13 9.48 3.67 -1.73
CA ARG A 13 10.69 4.10 -2.45
C ARG A 13 11.06 5.55 -2.19
N GLN A 14 10.28 6.26 -1.36
CA GLN A 14 10.53 7.67 -1.08
C GLN A 14 11.81 7.84 -0.26
N ILE A 15 12.80 8.49 -0.85
CA ILE A 15 14.12 8.75 -0.25
C ILE A 15 14.00 9.49 1.09
N TRP A 16 13.03 10.41 1.20
CA TRP A 16 12.84 11.18 2.42
C TRP A 16 12.41 10.33 3.64
N ILE A 17 11.64 9.24 3.43
CA ILE A 17 11.28 8.29 4.49
C ILE A 17 12.55 7.62 5.03
N TRP A 18 13.40 7.16 4.13
CA TRP A 18 14.67 6.53 4.50
C TRP A 18 15.63 7.53 5.16
N ALA A 19 15.67 8.77 4.69
CA ALA A 19 16.46 9.83 5.32
C ALA A 19 16.00 10.11 6.75
N ILE A 20 14.68 10.17 7.00
CA ILE A 20 14.14 10.33 8.36
C ILE A 20 14.49 9.11 9.23
N LEU A 21 14.28 7.89 8.74
CA LEU A 21 14.62 6.68 9.50
C LEU A 21 16.10 6.62 9.87
N LEU A 22 16.99 6.95 8.93
CA LEU A 22 18.44 7.03 9.18
C LEU A 22 18.77 8.15 10.17
N GLY A 23 18.14 9.31 10.04
CA GLY A 23 18.32 10.44 10.96
C GLY A 23 17.90 10.09 12.39
N VAL A 24 16.71 9.53 12.57
CA VAL A 24 16.22 9.07 13.88
C VAL A 24 17.14 8.00 14.47
N THR A 25 17.56 7.04 13.65
CA THR A 25 18.51 6.00 14.09
C THR A 25 19.84 6.60 14.51
N GLY A 26 20.40 7.52 13.72
CA GLY A 26 21.66 8.21 14.05
C GLY A 26 21.59 9.04 15.33
N ILE A 27 20.53 9.84 15.50
CA ILE A 27 20.30 10.63 16.73
C ILE A 27 20.17 9.71 17.94
N SER A 28 19.41 8.63 17.85
CA SER A 28 19.22 7.70 18.97
C SER A 28 20.52 7.01 19.37
N LEU A 29 21.32 6.57 18.40
CA LEU A 29 22.63 5.96 18.67
C LEU A 29 23.60 6.96 19.28
N SER A 30 23.60 8.22 18.78
CA SER A 30 24.41 9.30 19.36
C SER A 30 24.03 9.59 20.80
N SER A 31 22.73 9.64 21.10
CA SER A 31 22.23 9.88 22.46
C SER A 31 22.70 8.78 23.44
N ILE A 32 22.66 7.52 23.05
CA ILE A 32 23.20 6.40 23.85
C ILE A 32 24.70 6.57 24.10
N PHE A 33 25.46 7.00 23.08
CA PHE A 33 26.88 7.21 23.21
C PHE A 33 27.23 8.35 24.20
N PHE A 34 26.47 9.45 24.17
CA PHE A 34 26.67 10.57 25.09
C PHE A 34 26.23 10.21 26.52
N MET A 35 25.12 9.50 26.70
CA MET A 35 24.67 9.04 28.05
C MET A 35 25.73 8.17 28.74
N LYS A 36 26.45 7.32 28.01
CA LYS A 36 27.53 6.50 28.54
C LYS A 36 28.65 7.29 29.22
N ARG A 37 28.79 8.58 28.90
CA ARG A 37 29.83 9.46 29.49
C ARG A 37 29.45 9.95 30.88
N GLU A 38 28.19 9.99 31.23
CA GLU A 38 27.68 10.64 32.45
C GLU A 38 27.28 9.65 33.55
N ALA A 39 26.86 8.43 33.17
CA ALA A 39 26.43 7.39 34.12
C ALA A 39 26.68 5.97 33.59
N PRO A 40 26.85 5.00 34.50
CA PRO A 40 26.91 3.58 34.08
C PRO A 40 25.58 3.15 33.52
N LEU A 41 25.55 2.77 32.23
CA LEU A 41 24.36 2.27 31.55
C LEU A 41 24.09 0.82 31.93
N THR A 42 22.84 0.52 32.19
CA THR A 42 22.38 -0.86 32.33
C THR A 42 22.12 -1.48 30.95
N PHE A 43 22.04 -2.81 30.89
CA PHE A 43 21.74 -3.51 29.63
C PHE A 43 20.40 -3.06 29.04
N SER A 44 19.40 -2.81 29.87
CA SER A 44 18.07 -2.35 29.43
C SER A 44 18.10 -0.95 28.80
N ASP A 45 18.97 -0.04 29.25
CA ASP A 45 19.09 1.33 28.72
C ASP A 45 19.58 1.34 27.26
N ILE A 46 20.26 0.28 26.86
CA ILE A 46 20.79 0.09 25.50
C ILE A 46 19.88 -0.83 24.67
N ALA A 47 19.47 -1.96 25.22
CA ALA A 47 18.76 -3.00 24.50
C ALA A 47 17.36 -2.53 24.05
N PHE A 48 16.63 -1.79 24.89
CA PHE A 48 15.30 -1.32 24.56
C PHE A 48 15.28 -0.34 23.36
N PRO A 49 16.03 0.78 23.35
CA PRO A 49 16.02 1.69 22.21
C PRO A 49 16.59 1.04 20.93
N ILE A 50 17.62 0.21 21.03
CA ILE A 50 18.15 -0.51 19.86
C ILE A 50 17.12 -1.50 19.33
N GLY A 51 16.47 -2.28 20.17
CA GLY A 51 15.41 -3.21 19.80
C GLY A 51 14.23 -2.50 19.12
N MET A 52 13.82 -1.35 19.66
CA MET A 52 12.75 -0.53 19.08
C MET A 52 13.14 0.03 17.71
N LEU A 53 14.38 0.52 17.53
CA LEU A 53 14.89 0.99 16.25
C LEU A 53 14.95 -0.13 15.20
N LEU A 54 15.44 -1.30 15.57
CA LEU A 54 15.47 -2.47 14.70
C LEU A 54 14.06 -2.87 14.28
N LEU A 55 13.13 -2.94 15.23
CA LEU A 55 11.73 -3.26 14.95
C LEU A 55 11.11 -2.25 13.97
N LEU A 56 11.32 -0.95 14.18
CA LEU A 56 10.82 0.10 13.32
C LEU A 56 11.38 -0.04 11.88
N ASN A 57 12.69 -0.20 11.74
CA ASN A 57 13.32 -0.37 10.43
C ASN A 57 12.82 -1.64 9.72
N LEU A 58 12.74 -2.77 10.43
CA LEU A 58 12.21 -4.03 9.88
C LEU A 58 10.74 -3.90 9.44
N LEU A 59 9.94 -3.16 10.22
CA LEU A 59 8.54 -2.89 9.88
C LEU A 59 8.43 -2.13 8.56
N PHE A 60 9.20 -1.03 8.39
CA PHE A 60 9.19 -0.26 7.15
C PHE A 60 9.71 -1.05 5.93
N LEU A 61 10.74 -1.88 6.12
CA LEU A 61 11.24 -2.80 5.09
C LEU A 61 10.20 -3.84 4.67
N SER A 62 9.31 -4.21 5.60
CA SER A 62 8.27 -5.22 5.37
C SER A 62 7.09 -4.70 4.56
N PHE A 63 6.88 -3.37 4.50
CA PHE A 63 5.72 -2.79 3.82
C PHE A 63 5.72 -3.09 2.32
N LYS A 64 4.65 -3.78 1.89
CA LYS A 64 4.42 -4.14 0.49
C LYS A 64 2.95 -3.99 0.15
N LEU A 65 2.67 -3.27 -0.93
CA LEU A 65 1.37 -3.27 -1.57
C LEU A 65 1.44 -4.19 -2.78
N SER A 66 0.69 -5.27 -2.75
CA SER A 66 0.58 -6.21 -3.88
C SER A 66 -0.82 -6.12 -4.45
N THR A 67 -0.91 -5.86 -5.75
CA THR A 67 -2.16 -5.75 -6.50
C THR A 67 -2.16 -6.78 -7.62
N ARG A 68 -3.29 -7.43 -7.86
CA ARG A 68 -3.50 -8.39 -8.93
C ARG A 68 -4.89 -8.19 -9.53
N ILE A 69 -4.94 -8.03 -10.84
CA ILE A 69 -6.18 -8.04 -11.60
C ILE A 69 -6.19 -9.34 -12.41
N GLU A 70 -7.20 -10.14 -12.19
CA GLU A 70 -7.51 -11.35 -12.92
C GLU A 70 -8.76 -11.09 -13.78
N GLU A 71 -9.07 -11.97 -14.72
CA GLU A 71 -10.24 -11.80 -15.60
C GLU A 71 -11.56 -11.70 -14.81
N ASP A 72 -11.66 -12.40 -13.67
CA ASP A 72 -12.88 -12.54 -12.88
C ASP A 72 -12.86 -11.75 -11.56
N ARG A 73 -11.72 -11.20 -11.15
CA ARG A 73 -11.56 -10.52 -9.85
C ARG A 73 -10.41 -9.54 -9.78
N LEU A 74 -10.53 -8.57 -8.87
CA LEU A 74 -9.45 -7.73 -8.40
C LEU A 74 -9.05 -8.16 -7.00
N SER A 75 -7.77 -8.38 -6.76
CA SER A 75 -7.24 -8.75 -5.45
C SER A 75 -6.09 -7.85 -5.06
N PHE A 76 -6.03 -7.45 -3.79
CA PHE A 76 -4.88 -6.72 -3.26
C PHE A 76 -4.61 -7.03 -1.79
N ARG A 77 -3.39 -6.76 -1.35
CA ARG A 77 -3.01 -6.77 0.07
C ARG A 77 -1.97 -5.70 0.37
N PHE A 78 -2.04 -5.15 1.56
CA PHE A 78 -1.02 -4.26 2.11
C PHE A 78 -0.34 -4.94 3.30
N PHE A 79 0.77 -5.63 3.04
CA PHE A 79 1.51 -6.36 4.08
C PHE A 79 2.30 -5.39 4.96
N PRO A 80 2.37 -5.59 6.30
CA PRO A 80 1.79 -6.68 7.08
C PRO A 80 0.33 -6.45 7.57
N PHE A 81 -0.26 -5.30 7.28
CA PHE A 81 -1.52 -4.85 7.90
C PHE A 81 -2.78 -5.52 7.37
N THR A 82 -2.79 -5.93 6.09
CA THR A 82 -3.98 -6.56 5.51
C THR A 82 -3.65 -7.92 4.90
N ARG A 83 -4.59 -8.84 5.02
CA ARG A 83 -4.60 -10.06 4.23
C ARG A 83 -5.05 -9.75 2.81
N TRP A 84 -4.99 -10.74 1.90
CA TRP A 84 -5.56 -10.62 0.58
C TRP A 84 -7.04 -10.29 0.66
N ARG A 85 -7.44 -9.23 -0.02
CA ARG A 85 -8.83 -8.83 -0.22
C ARG A 85 -9.14 -9.03 -1.69
N SER A 86 -10.13 -9.85 -1.99
CA SER A 86 -10.57 -10.14 -3.36
C SER A 86 -11.96 -9.60 -3.57
N TYR A 87 -12.16 -8.97 -4.71
CA TYR A 87 -13.42 -8.41 -5.17
C TYR A 87 -13.73 -9.03 -6.51
N PRO A 88 -14.77 -9.88 -6.61
CA PRO A 88 -15.16 -10.46 -7.87
C PRO A 88 -15.73 -9.38 -8.81
N LEU A 89 -15.75 -9.69 -10.10
CA LEU A 89 -16.12 -8.78 -11.18
C LEU A 89 -17.53 -8.16 -11.00
N ASP A 90 -18.47 -8.95 -10.52
CA ASP A 90 -19.87 -8.58 -10.27
C ASP A 90 -20.04 -7.64 -9.04
N ALA A 91 -19.07 -7.67 -8.13
CA ALA A 91 -19.07 -6.78 -6.95
C ALA A 91 -18.47 -5.39 -7.24
N ILE A 92 -17.85 -5.20 -8.41
CA ILE A 92 -17.21 -3.95 -8.80
C ILE A 92 -18.15 -3.18 -9.72
N ASP A 93 -18.67 -2.05 -9.24
CA ASP A 93 -19.55 -1.18 -10.04
C ASP A 93 -18.72 -0.33 -11.03
N ALA A 94 -17.61 0.25 -10.56
CA ALA A 94 -16.70 1.03 -11.38
C ALA A 94 -15.23 0.80 -10.98
N ILE A 95 -14.36 0.80 -11.99
CA ILE A 95 -12.91 0.74 -11.84
C ILE A 95 -12.26 1.69 -12.85
N GLU A 96 -11.37 2.54 -12.38
CA GLU A 96 -10.71 3.53 -13.23
C GLU A 96 -9.28 3.81 -12.74
N LEU A 97 -8.41 4.21 -13.67
CA LEU A 97 -7.11 4.76 -13.34
C LEU A 97 -7.25 6.27 -13.14
N VAL A 98 -6.79 6.77 -12.00
CA VAL A 98 -6.87 8.19 -11.66
C VAL A 98 -5.53 8.73 -11.21
N GLU A 99 -5.29 10.00 -11.50
CA GLU A 99 -4.21 10.74 -10.84
C GLU A 99 -4.74 11.26 -9.50
N TYR A 100 -3.95 11.12 -8.43
CA TYR A 100 -4.31 11.57 -7.09
C TYR A 100 -3.12 12.25 -6.40
N ASN A 101 -3.43 13.13 -5.46
CA ASN A 101 -2.43 13.74 -4.61
C ASN A 101 -2.48 13.09 -3.21
N GLY A 102 -1.52 12.19 -2.94
CA GLY A 102 -1.48 11.44 -1.69
C GLY A 102 -1.41 12.32 -0.43
N LEU A 103 -0.74 13.47 -0.50
CA LEU A 103 -0.61 14.38 0.65
C LEU A 103 -1.90 15.17 0.91
N TRP A 104 -2.47 15.78 -0.13
CA TRP A 104 -3.63 16.66 0.01
C TRP A 104 -4.95 15.92 0.11
N GLU A 105 -5.11 14.81 -0.61
CA GLU A 105 -6.35 14.05 -0.61
C GLU A 105 -6.47 13.05 0.55
N TYR A 106 -5.34 12.50 1.01
CA TYR A 106 -5.33 11.43 2.01
C TYR A 106 -4.41 11.71 3.22
N GLY A 107 -3.75 12.86 3.27
CA GLY A 107 -2.82 13.21 4.34
C GLY A 107 -1.55 12.35 4.36
N GLY A 108 -1.15 11.78 3.22
CA GLY A 108 0.05 10.96 3.04
C GLY A 108 -0.22 9.60 2.42
N TRP A 109 0.83 8.81 2.33
CA TRP A 109 0.79 7.43 1.81
C TRP A 109 0.56 6.41 2.93
N GLY A 110 0.24 5.18 2.58
CA GLY A 110 -0.08 4.10 3.49
C GLY A 110 -1.54 3.68 3.38
N ILE A 111 -2.10 3.21 4.50
CA ILE A 111 -3.52 2.95 4.64
C ILE A 111 -4.16 4.17 5.28
N LYS A 112 -4.99 4.88 4.52
CA LYS A 112 -5.60 6.15 4.94
C LYS A 112 -7.09 6.17 4.64
N TRP A 113 -7.82 6.99 5.38
CA TRP A 113 -9.24 7.26 5.19
C TRP A 113 -9.46 8.77 5.08
N ASN A 114 -10.14 9.24 4.04
CA ASN A 114 -10.39 10.66 3.81
C ASN A 114 -11.83 11.12 4.07
N GLY A 115 -12.64 10.26 4.71
CA GLY A 115 -14.06 10.54 4.95
C GLY A 115 -15.00 9.89 3.92
N ASP A 116 -14.57 9.67 2.68
CA ASP A 116 -15.34 9.02 1.60
C ASP A 116 -14.76 7.67 1.19
N SER A 117 -13.45 7.58 1.06
CA SER A 117 -12.79 6.39 0.53
C SER A 117 -11.52 6.00 1.30
N TRP A 118 -11.20 4.71 1.27
CA TRP A 118 -9.92 4.18 1.74
C TRP A 118 -8.85 4.29 0.67
N SER A 119 -7.64 4.65 1.04
CA SER A 119 -6.49 4.54 0.16
C SER A 119 -5.47 3.53 0.69
N TYR A 120 -4.89 2.79 -0.23
CA TYR A 120 -3.81 1.83 -0.02
C TYR A 120 -2.67 2.20 -0.97
N THR A 121 -1.70 2.95 -0.48
CA THR A 121 -0.68 3.54 -1.35
C THR A 121 0.70 3.43 -0.71
N THR A 122 1.73 3.29 -1.53
CA THR A 122 3.14 3.28 -1.09
C THR A 122 3.91 4.47 -1.64
N GLY A 123 3.27 5.33 -2.44
CA GLY A 123 3.87 6.45 -3.14
C GLY A 123 3.26 6.65 -4.52
N GLY A 124 3.82 7.59 -5.27
CA GLY A 124 3.37 7.88 -6.64
C GLY A 124 2.20 8.86 -6.70
N LYS A 125 1.71 9.06 -7.92
CA LYS A 125 0.61 9.97 -8.26
C LYS A 125 -0.57 9.26 -8.90
N TRP A 126 -0.43 7.99 -9.25
CA TRP A 126 -1.43 7.21 -9.96
C TRP A 126 -2.00 6.12 -9.05
N GLY A 127 -3.29 5.88 -9.19
CA GLY A 127 -3.98 4.84 -8.45
C GLY A 127 -5.19 4.30 -9.20
N ILE A 128 -5.54 3.08 -8.86
CA ILE A 128 -6.73 2.38 -9.34
C ILE A 128 -7.84 2.69 -8.35
N ARG A 129 -8.80 3.52 -8.77
CA ARG A 129 -10.01 3.79 -7.99
C ARG A 129 -11.02 2.70 -8.26
N VAL A 130 -11.53 2.11 -7.20
CA VAL A 130 -12.51 1.03 -7.27
C VAL A 130 -13.73 1.43 -6.47
N GLN A 131 -14.88 1.32 -7.08
CA GLN A 131 -16.18 1.50 -6.45
C GLN A 131 -16.94 0.18 -6.45
N THR A 132 -17.40 -0.21 -5.29
CA THR A 132 -18.32 -1.34 -5.09
C THR A 132 -19.60 -0.85 -4.44
N LYS A 133 -20.64 -1.65 -4.45
CA LYS A 133 -21.94 -1.33 -3.78
C LYS A 133 -21.79 -0.89 -2.33
N LYS A 134 -20.72 -1.28 -1.64
CA LYS A 134 -20.53 -1.05 -0.21
C LYS A 134 -19.36 -0.12 0.14
N LYS A 135 -18.38 0.02 -0.74
CA LYS A 135 -17.10 0.70 -0.43
C LYS A 135 -16.50 1.34 -1.65
N LYS A 136 -15.83 2.47 -1.41
CA LYS A 136 -14.91 3.09 -2.36
C LYS A 136 -13.49 2.96 -1.82
N PHE A 137 -12.53 2.66 -2.68
CA PHE A 137 -11.13 2.63 -2.29
C PHE A 137 -10.20 2.90 -3.47
N LEU A 138 -8.99 3.35 -3.14
CA LEU A 138 -7.93 3.66 -4.07
C LEU A 138 -6.74 2.73 -3.78
N ILE A 139 -6.20 2.09 -4.80
CA ILE A 139 -4.98 1.30 -4.75
C ILE A 139 -3.92 2.02 -5.57
N GLY A 140 -2.82 2.46 -4.94
CA GLY A 140 -1.72 3.10 -5.66
C GLY A 140 -1.12 2.20 -6.72
N THR A 141 -0.63 2.77 -7.82
CA THR A 141 0.16 2.09 -8.84
C THR A 141 1.39 2.91 -9.22
N GLN A 142 2.50 2.23 -9.45
CA GLN A 142 3.75 2.81 -9.95
C GLN A 142 3.94 2.50 -11.46
N THR A 143 3.07 1.66 -12.04
CA THR A 143 3.03 1.28 -13.45
C THR A 143 1.67 1.63 -14.07
N PRO A 144 1.35 2.93 -14.26
CA PRO A 144 0.03 3.36 -14.69
C PRO A 144 -0.38 2.82 -16.07
N GLU A 145 0.55 2.68 -17.01
CA GLU A 145 0.25 2.16 -18.34
C GLU A 145 -0.16 0.69 -18.32
N GLU A 146 0.55 -0.13 -17.55
CA GLU A 146 0.20 -1.55 -17.37
C GLU A 146 -1.13 -1.69 -16.61
N ALA A 147 -1.33 -0.86 -15.57
CA ALA A 147 -2.58 -0.82 -14.82
C ALA A 147 -3.77 -0.45 -15.72
N LYS A 148 -3.58 0.54 -16.62
CA LYS A 148 -4.61 0.95 -17.59
C LYS A 148 -4.98 -0.20 -18.54
N GLN A 149 -3.98 -0.92 -19.06
CA GLN A 149 -4.22 -2.09 -19.91
C GLN A 149 -4.95 -3.21 -19.13
N GLY A 150 -4.53 -3.48 -17.89
CA GLY A 150 -5.19 -4.45 -17.03
C GLY A 150 -6.65 -4.10 -16.74
N ILE A 151 -6.94 -2.82 -16.48
CA ILE A 151 -8.32 -2.33 -16.29
C ILE A 151 -9.14 -2.47 -17.57
N ALA A 152 -8.56 -2.14 -18.73
CA ALA A 152 -9.26 -2.28 -20.01
C ALA A 152 -9.63 -3.74 -20.31
N HIS A 153 -8.72 -4.67 -20.07
CA HIS A 153 -8.99 -6.12 -20.18
C HIS A 153 -10.09 -6.57 -19.22
N PHE A 154 -10.02 -6.12 -17.96
CA PHE A 154 -11.02 -6.46 -16.96
C PHE A 154 -12.42 -5.95 -17.34
N LEU A 155 -12.51 -4.72 -17.85
CA LEU A 155 -13.78 -4.13 -18.31
C LEU A 155 -14.31 -4.83 -19.57
N ALA A 156 -13.43 -5.20 -20.50
CA ALA A 156 -13.83 -5.96 -21.69
C ALA A 156 -14.42 -7.32 -21.30
N PHE A 157 -13.83 -7.99 -20.30
CA PHE A 157 -14.37 -9.24 -19.78
C PHE A 157 -15.74 -9.05 -19.11
N LYS A 158 -15.92 -7.93 -18.39
CA LYS A 158 -17.21 -7.57 -17.78
C LYS A 158 -18.32 -7.35 -18.82
N SER A 159 -17.99 -6.77 -19.97
CA SER A 159 -18.96 -6.50 -21.04
C SER A 159 -19.34 -7.75 -21.84
N VAL A 160 -18.47 -8.78 -21.85
CA VAL A 160 -18.67 -10.05 -22.58
C VAL A 160 -19.33 -11.10 -21.70
N SER A 161 -19.20 -10.99 -20.38
CA SER A 161 -19.90 -11.87 -19.42
C SER A 161 -21.35 -11.38 -19.33
N PRO A 162 -22.32 -11.99 -20.04
CA PRO A 162 -23.68 -11.48 -20.05
C PRO A 162 -24.29 -11.65 -18.65
N GLU A 163 -25.11 -10.70 -18.26
CA GLU A 163 -26.24 -10.92 -17.37
C GLU A 163 -27.14 -12.00 -18.01
N SER A 164 -26.67 -13.24 -18.04
CA SER A 164 -27.53 -14.36 -18.35
C SER A 164 -28.14 -14.84 -17.06
N GLU A 165 -29.46 -14.74 -17.04
CA GLU A 165 -30.42 -15.35 -16.13
C GLU A 165 -30.96 -14.45 -15.03
N ILE A 166 -31.82 -13.51 -15.50
CA ILE A 166 -33.08 -13.30 -14.80
C ILE A 166 -34.16 -13.60 -15.84
N SER A 167 -34.61 -14.83 -15.87
CA SER A 167 -35.95 -15.25 -16.30
C SER A 167 -36.56 -16.00 -15.16
#